data_355209a059e5250965efadd91b0ea752
#
_entry.id   355209a059e5250965efadd91b0ea752
#
_cell.length_a   1.000
_cell.length_b   1.000
_cell.length_c   1.000
_cell.angle_alpha   90.00
_cell.angle_beta   90.00
_cell.angle_gamma   90.00
#
_symmetry.space_group_name_H-M   'P 1'
#
loop_
_entity.id
_entity.type
_entity.pdbx_description
1 polymer ?
#
loop_
_entity_poly.entity_id
_entity_poly.type
_entity_poly.pdbx_seq_one_letter_code
_entity_poly.pdbx_strand_id
1 'polypeptide(L)'
;LIGNLSGHGTAYGENLVTVESLINYYLPAAQSKDSLKFFSVKPIQPEKARSAEIGYRTTLFDKVYIDANYYYSRYTDFIGYKIGVKYDTIGNNNPDAYDISLQSIQAYRMAANAENTVTTQGASIGINYYLHPKYSLNGNYSWNKLNEEGTEDPIIPAYNTPEHKYNLGLSGRDIHFSNSKFFLRNFSFSVNYKWVEGFTYEGSPQFTG
;
A
#
# COMPACT_ATOMS: atom_id res chain seq x y z
N LEU A 1 22.09 1.29 -6.96
CA LEU A 1 23.07 1.75 -5.96
C LEU A 1 22.40 1.93 -4.59
N ILE A 2 21.80 0.87 -4.06
CA ILE A 2 21.30 0.84 -2.68
C ILE A 2 22.26 -0.08 -1.93
N GLY A 3 23.44 0.48 -1.61
CA GLY A 3 24.43 -0.20 -0.84
C GLY A 3 24.03 -0.20 0.64
N ASN A 4 24.07 -1.38 1.23
CA ASN A 4 24.16 -1.67 2.66
C ASN A 4 23.22 -0.91 3.61
N LEU A 5 22.05 -1.47 3.82
CA LEU A 5 21.10 -1.13 4.89
C LEU A 5 21.57 -1.56 6.31
N SER A 6 22.87 -1.78 6.52
CA SER A 6 23.39 -2.27 7.79
C SER A 6 23.49 -1.23 8.91
N GLY A 7 22.95 -0.02 8.69
CA GLY A 7 23.08 1.08 9.64
C GLY A 7 21.81 1.50 10.36
N HIS A 8 20.82 0.63 10.54
CA HIS A 8 19.54 1.00 11.14
C HIS A 8 19.62 1.66 12.54
N GLY A 9 20.67 1.44 13.29
CA GLY A 9 20.81 2.00 14.64
C GLY A 9 21.55 3.35 14.73
N THR A 10 22.35 3.71 13.74
CA THR A 10 23.26 4.86 13.83
C THR A 10 22.78 6.12 13.14
N ALA A 11 21.75 6.01 12.29
CA ALA A 11 21.24 7.16 11.55
C ALA A 11 20.13 7.96 12.29
N TYR A 12 19.62 7.45 13.40
CA TYR A 12 18.69 8.20 14.25
C TYR A 12 19.41 9.38 14.91
N GLY A 13 18.86 10.58 14.71
CA GLY A 13 19.44 11.82 15.26
C GLY A 13 20.52 12.45 14.39
N GLU A 14 20.94 11.82 13.29
CA GLU A 14 21.84 12.45 12.32
C GLU A 14 21.08 13.32 11.31
N ASN A 15 21.70 14.41 10.90
CA ASN A 15 21.17 15.22 9.81
C ASN A 15 21.39 14.51 8.48
N LEU A 16 20.28 14.19 7.82
CA LEU A 16 20.29 13.60 6.50
C LEU A 16 19.78 14.60 5.48
N VAL A 17 20.24 14.47 4.25
CA VAL A 17 19.79 15.30 3.13
C VAL A 17 18.69 14.55 2.38
N THR A 18 17.63 15.26 1.96
CA THR A 18 16.61 14.67 1.11
C THR A 18 17.18 14.36 -0.28
N VAL A 19 16.78 13.22 -0.85
CA VAL A 19 17.24 12.79 -2.19
C VAL A 19 16.93 13.85 -3.24
N GLU A 20 15.75 14.46 -3.16
CA GLU A 20 15.31 15.49 -4.10
C GLU A 20 16.23 16.72 -4.05
N SER A 21 16.54 17.22 -2.85
CA SER A 21 17.42 18.39 -2.72
C SER A 21 18.85 18.08 -3.15
N LEU A 22 19.30 16.84 -2.97
CA LEU A 22 20.59 16.39 -3.45
C LEU A 22 20.65 16.33 -5.00
N ILE A 23 19.61 15.80 -5.63
CA ILE A 23 19.51 15.80 -7.10
C ILE A 23 19.54 17.24 -7.62
N ASN A 24 18.77 18.14 -7.02
CA ASN A 24 18.74 19.55 -7.40
C ASN A 24 20.09 20.24 -7.22
N TYR A 25 20.86 19.86 -6.21
CA TYR A 25 22.22 20.37 -6.01
C TYR A 25 23.18 20.01 -7.16
N TYR A 26 23.04 18.81 -7.75
CA TYR A 26 23.87 18.39 -8.87
C TYR A 26 23.41 18.90 -10.25
N LEU A 27 22.23 19.49 -10.34
CA LEU A 27 21.79 20.10 -11.60
C LEU A 27 22.59 21.40 -11.86
N PRO A 28 23.08 21.62 -13.09
CA PRO A 28 24.03 22.71 -13.39
C PRO A 28 23.53 24.11 -13.07
N ALA A 29 22.21 24.30 -12.96
CA ALA A 29 21.59 25.61 -12.69
C ALA A 29 21.49 25.96 -11.19
N ALA A 30 21.71 25.00 -10.28
CA ALA A 30 21.31 25.14 -8.88
C ALA A 30 22.40 24.81 -7.85
N GLN A 31 23.67 24.83 -8.20
CA GLN A 31 24.81 24.46 -7.32
C GLN A 31 24.96 25.38 -6.08
N SER A 32 23.85 25.72 -5.42
CA SER A 32 23.86 26.43 -4.16
C SER A 32 23.67 25.45 -3.01
N LYS A 33 24.53 25.53 -1.99
CA LYS A 33 24.40 24.75 -0.76
C LYS A 33 23.08 25.05 -0.04
N ASP A 34 22.51 26.23 -0.27
CA ASP A 34 21.20 26.62 0.29
C ASP A 34 20.04 25.80 -0.29
N SER A 35 20.28 25.05 -1.36
CA SER A 35 19.27 24.13 -1.95
C SER A 35 19.15 22.81 -1.20
N LEU A 36 20.11 22.46 -0.35
CA LEU A 36 20.09 21.22 0.43
C LEU A 36 19.10 21.30 1.59
N LYS A 37 18.12 20.41 1.59
CA LYS A 37 17.15 20.29 2.68
C LYS A 37 17.57 19.17 3.61
N PHE A 38 17.79 19.52 4.86
CA PHE A 38 18.18 18.59 5.91
C PHE A 38 16.97 18.13 6.71
N PHE A 39 17.00 16.89 7.16
CA PHE A 39 16.03 16.38 8.11
C PHE A 39 16.68 15.37 9.06
N SER A 40 16.11 15.22 10.23
CA SER A 40 16.50 14.19 11.20
C SER A 40 15.39 13.19 11.40
N VAL A 41 15.76 11.94 11.62
CA VAL A 41 14.80 10.88 11.91
C VAL A 41 14.67 10.69 13.40
N LYS A 42 13.46 10.87 13.92
CA LYS A 42 13.13 10.65 15.34
C LYS A 42 12.98 9.15 15.62
N PRO A 43 13.17 8.70 16.85
CA PRO A 43 12.85 7.33 17.25
C PRO A 43 11.39 7.00 16.94
N ILE A 44 11.16 5.78 16.46
CA ILE A 44 9.82 5.33 16.07
C ILE A 44 8.87 5.32 17.26
N GLN A 45 7.70 5.90 17.06
CA GLN A 45 6.56 5.87 17.97
C GLN A 45 5.55 4.81 17.51
N PRO A 46 4.79 4.21 18.43
CA PRO A 46 3.72 3.29 18.06
C PRO A 46 2.67 3.97 17.18
N GLU A 47 2.33 3.32 16.08
CA GLU A 47 1.19 3.72 15.24
C GLU A 47 -0.12 3.60 16.02
N LYS A 48 -1.01 4.55 15.80
CA LYS A 48 -2.36 4.54 16.39
C LYS A 48 -3.40 4.49 15.29
N ALA A 49 -4.25 3.48 15.32
CA ALA A 49 -5.36 3.32 14.39
C ALA A 49 -6.71 3.50 15.10
N ARG A 50 -7.62 4.22 14.45
CA ARG A 50 -9.02 4.32 14.84
C ARG A 50 -9.87 3.96 13.63
N SER A 51 -10.72 2.95 13.79
CA SER A 51 -11.57 2.46 12.70
C SER A 51 -13.03 2.51 13.10
N ALA A 52 -13.88 2.80 12.14
CA ALA A 52 -15.32 2.67 12.21
C ALA A 52 -15.77 1.84 11.00
N GLU A 53 -16.73 0.96 11.23
CA GLU A 53 -17.32 0.11 10.20
C GLU A 53 -18.83 0.08 10.34
N ILE A 54 -19.54 0.09 9.22
CA ILE A 54 -20.97 -0.14 9.14
C ILE A 54 -21.26 -1.22 8.12
N GLY A 55 -22.07 -2.20 8.50
CA GLY A 55 -22.47 -3.30 7.65
C GLY A 55 -23.97 -3.42 7.54
N TYR A 56 -24.43 -3.85 6.37
CA TYR A 56 -25.83 -4.16 6.12
C TYR A 56 -25.95 -5.52 5.44
N ARG A 57 -26.81 -6.36 5.99
CA ARG A 57 -27.02 -7.71 5.51
C ARG A 57 -28.49 -8.02 5.43
N THR A 58 -28.95 -8.53 4.29
CA THR A 58 -30.36 -8.84 4.08
C THR A 58 -30.57 -9.97 3.07
N THR A 59 -31.73 -10.58 3.14
CA THR A 59 -32.21 -11.48 2.10
C THR A 59 -33.51 -10.92 1.55
N LEU A 60 -33.57 -10.72 0.24
CA LEU A 60 -34.72 -10.21 -0.48
C LEU A 60 -35.40 -11.35 -1.24
N PHE A 61 -36.73 -11.41 -1.17
CA PHE A 61 -37.56 -12.38 -1.89
C PHE A 61 -37.13 -13.84 -1.72
N ASP A 62 -36.50 -14.18 -0.59
CA ASP A 62 -35.91 -15.49 -0.28
C ASP A 62 -34.93 -16.01 -1.34
N LYS A 63 -34.44 -15.14 -2.21
CA LYS A 63 -33.59 -15.49 -3.35
C LYS A 63 -32.32 -14.67 -3.49
N VAL A 64 -32.32 -13.45 -3.00
CA VAL A 64 -31.18 -12.54 -3.17
C VAL A 64 -30.61 -12.22 -1.80
N TYR A 65 -29.46 -12.77 -1.50
CA TYR A 65 -28.71 -12.43 -0.31
C TYR A 65 -27.73 -11.30 -0.66
N ILE A 66 -27.75 -10.21 0.12
CA ILE A 66 -26.90 -9.05 -0.01
C ILE A 66 -26.13 -8.85 1.30
N ASP A 67 -24.84 -8.64 1.18
CA ASP A 67 -23.95 -8.28 2.27
C ASP A 67 -23.12 -7.07 1.81
N ALA A 68 -23.29 -5.93 2.46
CA ALA A 68 -22.60 -4.70 2.14
C ALA A 68 -21.96 -4.13 3.38
N ASN A 69 -20.73 -3.63 3.24
CA ASN A 69 -20.05 -2.92 4.31
C ASN A 69 -19.31 -1.70 3.80
N TYR A 70 -19.05 -0.78 4.70
CA TYR A 70 -18.17 0.36 4.51
C TYR A 70 -17.32 0.53 5.76
N TYR A 71 -16.04 0.81 5.58
CA TYR A 71 -15.14 1.13 6.68
C TYR A 71 -14.38 2.43 6.42
N TYR A 72 -14.02 3.08 7.50
CA TYR A 72 -13.12 4.22 7.52
C TYR A 72 -12.13 4.05 8.67
N SER A 73 -10.84 4.19 8.36
CA SER A 73 -9.76 4.09 9.34
C SER A 73 -8.86 5.31 9.25
N ARG A 74 -8.50 5.84 10.41
CA ARG A 74 -7.57 6.96 10.55
C ARG A 74 -6.35 6.50 11.33
N TYR A 75 -5.17 6.75 10.75
CA TYR A 75 -3.88 6.41 11.32
C TYR A 75 -3.15 7.70 11.68
N THR A 76 -2.64 7.77 12.90
CA THR A 76 -1.70 8.80 13.36
C THR A 76 -0.40 8.12 13.73
N ASP A 77 0.72 8.82 13.55
CA ASP A 77 2.05 8.25 13.72
C ASP A 77 2.28 7.03 12.78
N PHE A 78 1.66 7.04 11.60
CA PHE A 78 1.75 5.94 10.63
C PHE A 78 3.21 5.61 10.32
N ILE A 79 3.57 4.33 10.35
CA ILE A 79 4.94 3.89 10.12
C ILE A 79 5.14 3.63 8.63
N GLY A 80 5.97 4.44 8.02
CA GLY A 80 6.43 4.29 6.65
C GLY A 80 7.95 4.35 6.57
N TYR A 81 8.47 4.83 5.44
CA TYR A 81 9.90 4.92 5.21
C TYR A 81 10.30 6.32 4.76
N LYS A 82 11.41 6.82 5.31
CA LYS A 82 12.12 8.00 4.78
C LYS A 82 13.42 7.54 4.11
N ILE A 83 13.70 8.14 2.95
CA ILE A 83 14.98 7.94 2.27
C ILE A 83 15.80 9.21 2.46
N GLY A 84 16.99 9.05 3.03
CA GLY A 84 17.91 10.14 3.26
C GLY A 84 19.32 9.78 2.85
N VAL A 85 20.11 10.78 2.61
CA VAL A 85 21.52 10.65 2.20
C VAL A 85 22.41 11.26 3.27
N LYS A 86 23.33 10.46 3.78
CA LYS A 86 24.45 10.93 4.58
C LYS A 86 25.63 11.20 3.65
N TYR A 87 26.34 12.27 3.89
CA TYR A 87 27.59 12.58 3.22
C TYR A 87 28.65 12.86 4.28
N ASP A 88 29.89 12.55 3.95
CA ASP A 88 31.00 12.85 4.83
C ASP A 88 31.38 14.33 4.71
N THR A 89 31.66 14.94 5.86
CA THR A 89 32.34 16.24 5.90
C THR A 89 33.81 16.00 5.62
N ILE A 90 34.35 16.62 4.59
CA ILE A 90 35.81 16.57 4.35
C ILE A 90 36.51 17.23 5.52
N GLY A 91 37.41 16.47 6.13
CA GLY A 91 38.15 16.74 7.32
C GLY A 91 38.56 18.20 7.55
N ASN A 92 38.71 18.51 8.81
CA ASN A 92 39.15 19.75 9.42
C ASN A 92 38.05 20.76 9.72
N ASN A 93 37.33 20.57 10.81
CA ASN A 93 36.71 21.65 11.62
C ASN A 93 36.00 22.81 10.87
N ASN A 94 35.80 22.69 9.56
CA ASN A 94 35.04 23.65 8.78
C ASN A 94 33.63 23.07 8.50
N PRO A 95 32.60 23.52 9.21
CA PRO A 95 31.25 23.05 8.98
C PRO A 95 30.70 23.36 7.58
N ASP A 96 31.41 24.22 6.82
CA ASP A 96 31.03 24.62 5.47
C ASP A 96 31.71 23.76 4.37
N ALA A 97 32.64 22.88 4.75
CA ALA A 97 33.36 22.00 3.79
C ALA A 97 32.67 20.63 3.72
N TYR A 98 31.64 20.52 2.92
CA TYR A 98 30.99 19.25 2.63
C TYR A 98 31.65 18.57 1.43
N ASP A 99 32.10 17.32 1.59
CA ASP A 99 32.37 16.49 0.44
C ASP A 99 31.08 15.82 -0.03
N ILE A 100 30.46 16.42 -1.02
CA ILE A 100 29.28 15.87 -1.67
C ILE A 100 29.74 15.08 -2.93
N SER A 101 30.91 14.45 -2.87
CA SER A 101 31.31 13.55 -3.94
C SER A 101 30.43 12.30 -3.94
N LEU A 102 30.12 11.77 -5.14
CA LEU A 102 29.34 10.54 -5.25
C LEU A 102 29.97 9.33 -4.52
N GLN A 103 31.26 9.43 -4.18
CA GLN A 103 31.98 8.37 -3.46
C GLN A 103 31.77 8.45 -1.94
N SER A 104 31.41 9.63 -1.40
CA SER A 104 31.15 9.84 0.02
C SER A 104 29.67 9.73 0.39
N ILE A 105 28.80 9.56 -0.60
CA ILE A 105 27.35 9.50 -0.39
C ILE A 105 26.93 8.10 0.05
N GLN A 106 26.24 8.04 1.18
CA GLN A 106 25.59 6.82 1.65
C GLN A 106 24.08 7.04 1.77
N ALA A 107 23.29 6.29 1.01
CA ALA A 107 21.84 6.34 1.09
C ALA A 107 21.33 5.43 2.21
N TYR A 108 20.39 5.95 2.99
CA TYR A 108 19.69 5.24 4.05
C TYR A 108 18.20 5.21 3.77
N ARG A 109 17.60 4.06 3.92
CA ARG A 109 16.15 3.91 4.01
C ARG A 109 15.82 3.53 5.44
N MET A 110 15.06 4.38 6.11
CA MET A 110 14.77 4.20 7.53
C MET A 110 13.28 4.20 7.75
N ALA A 111 12.84 3.35 8.67
CA ALA A 111 11.49 3.43 9.18
C ALA A 111 11.32 4.75 9.96
N ALA A 112 10.23 5.44 9.73
CA ALA A 112 9.90 6.68 10.40
C ALA A 112 8.39 6.85 10.51
N ASN A 113 7.95 7.61 11.52
CA ASN A 113 6.55 7.95 11.61
C ASN A 113 6.21 9.11 10.67
N ALA A 114 5.06 9.01 10.01
CA ALA A 114 4.48 10.09 9.24
C ALA A 114 4.08 11.24 10.17
N GLU A 115 4.35 12.45 9.75
CA GLU A 115 3.89 13.66 10.44
C GLU A 115 2.42 13.93 10.12
N ASN A 116 1.99 13.49 8.95
CA ASN A 116 0.63 13.63 8.48
C ASN A 116 -0.26 12.47 8.89
N THR A 117 -1.56 12.73 8.92
CA THR A 117 -2.57 11.70 9.12
C THR A 117 -2.77 10.93 7.83
N VAL A 118 -2.73 9.62 7.92
CA VAL A 118 -3.08 8.71 6.82
C VAL A 118 -4.47 8.15 7.08
N THR A 119 -5.33 8.16 6.07
CA THR A 119 -6.65 7.57 6.18
C THR A 119 -6.86 6.50 5.12
N THR A 120 -7.53 5.43 5.49
CA THR A 120 -8.00 4.42 4.56
C THR A 120 -9.51 4.30 4.63
N GLN A 121 -10.13 4.09 3.52
CA GLN A 121 -11.55 3.83 3.45
C GLN A 121 -11.85 2.78 2.39
N GLY A 122 -12.95 2.10 2.55
CA GLY A 122 -13.36 1.13 1.58
C GLY A 122 -14.79 0.68 1.74
N ALA A 123 -15.31 0.14 0.67
CA ALA A 123 -16.64 -0.44 0.63
C ALA A 123 -16.59 -1.80 -0.04
N SER A 124 -17.44 -2.70 0.39
CA SER A 124 -17.66 -3.94 -0.33
C SER A 124 -19.14 -4.28 -0.41
N ILE A 125 -19.51 -4.96 -1.49
CA ILE A 125 -20.84 -5.52 -1.66
C ILE A 125 -20.70 -6.94 -2.22
N GLY A 126 -21.35 -7.89 -1.56
CA GLY A 126 -21.50 -9.26 -2.01
C GLY A 126 -22.97 -9.56 -2.28
N ILE A 127 -23.22 -10.26 -3.39
CA ILE A 127 -24.56 -10.67 -3.79
C ILE A 127 -24.54 -12.16 -4.13
N ASN A 128 -25.48 -12.92 -3.54
CA ASN A 128 -25.79 -14.27 -3.95
C ASN A 128 -27.23 -14.33 -4.42
N TYR A 129 -27.44 -14.68 -5.67
CA TYR A 129 -28.77 -14.80 -6.26
C TYR A 129 -29.07 -16.28 -6.59
N TYR A 130 -30.03 -16.83 -5.88
CA TYR A 130 -30.53 -18.19 -6.10
C TYR A 130 -31.62 -18.17 -7.18
N LEU A 131 -31.18 -18.30 -8.43
CA LEU A 131 -32.06 -18.35 -9.61
C LEU A 131 -33.05 -19.50 -9.53
N HIS A 132 -32.59 -20.65 -9.07
CA HIS A 132 -33.31 -21.91 -8.94
C HIS A 132 -32.64 -22.73 -7.84
N PRO A 133 -33.30 -23.70 -7.19
CA PRO A 133 -32.64 -24.55 -6.19
C PRO A 133 -31.33 -25.21 -6.66
N LYS A 134 -31.15 -25.31 -7.98
CA LYS A 134 -29.95 -25.91 -8.60
C LYS A 134 -28.96 -24.90 -9.16
N TYR A 135 -29.32 -23.63 -9.32
CA TYR A 135 -28.45 -22.61 -9.94
C TYR A 135 -28.34 -21.37 -9.08
N SER A 136 -27.13 -20.89 -8.92
CA SER A 136 -26.87 -19.62 -8.25
C SER A 136 -25.85 -18.77 -9.01
N LEU A 137 -26.10 -17.47 -8.99
CA LEU A 137 -25.14 -16.43 -9.35
C LEU A 137 -24.58 -15.83 -8.09
N ASN A 138 -23.28 -15.61 -8.04
CA ASN A 138 -22.64 -14.87 -6.97
C ASN A 138 -21.74 -13.80 -7.56
N GLY A 139 -21.57 -12.75 -6.82
CA GLY A 139 -20.65 -11.69 -7.19
C GLY A 139 -20.25 -10.90 -5.95
N ASN A 140 -19.05 -10.40 -5.97
CA ASN A 140 -18.65 -9.38 -5.01
C ASN A 140 -17.79 -8.32 -5.70
N TYR A 141 -17.89 -7.12 -5.19
CA TYR A 141 -17.09 -5.98 -5.55
C TYR A 141 -16.51 -5.37 -4.28
N SER A 142 -15.28 -4.92 -4.34
CA SER A 142 -14.70 -4.12 -3.28
C SER A 142 -13.88 -2.97 -3.85
N TRP A 143 -13.99 -1.86 -3.16
CA TRP A 143 -13.24 -0.64 -3.37
C TRP A 143 -12.46 -0.28 -2.12
N ASN A 144 -11.20 0.11 -2.27
CA ASN A 144 -10.35 0.54 -1.17
C ASN A 144 -9.55 1.76 -1.62
N LYS A 145 -9.41 2.73 -0.75
CA LYS A 145 -8.66 3.96 -1.04
C LYS A 145 -7.82 4.37 0.15
N LEU A 146 -6.57 4.69 -0.13
CA LEU A 146 -5.68 5.40 0.77
C LEU A 146 -5.75 6.90 0.46
N ASN A 147 -5.87 7.73 1.47
CA ASN A 147 -5.71 9.17 1.36
C ASN A 147 -4.66 9.62 2.37
N GLU A 148 -3.80 10.50 1.92
CA GLU A 148 -2.82 11.19 2.74
C GLU A 148 -3.25 12.66 2.88
N GLU A 149 -3.25 13.16 4.10
CA GLU A 149 -3.45 14.57 4.36
C GLU A 149 -2.07 15.24 4.40
N GLY A 150 -1.76 16.03 3.37
CA GLY A 150 -0.51 16.76 3.26
C GLY A 150 0.42 16.21 2.19
N THR A 151 0.94 17.11 1.36
CA THR A 151 1.78 16.78 0.20
C THR A 151 3.28 16.86 0.48
N GLU A 152 3.69 17.29 1.67
CA GLU A 152 5.10 17.55 2.01
C GLU A 152 5.77 16.45 2.85
N ASP A 153 5.01 15.44 3.30
CA ASP A 153 5.59 14.33 4.06
C ASP A 153 6.28 13.36 3.10
N PRO A 154 7.61 13.20 3.18
CA PRO A 154 8.34 12.28 2.31
C PRO A 154 8.15 10.80 2.69
N ILE A 155 7.23 10.49 3.59
CA ILE A 155 6.92 9.11 3.95
C ILE A 155 5.98 8.51 2.92
N ILE A 156 6.41 7.40 2.34
CA ILE A 156 5.62 6.61 1.41
C ILE A 156 4.92 5.53 2.21
N PRO A 157 3.58 5.59 2.38
CA PRO A 157 2.85 4.52 3.00
C PRO A 157 2.79 3.32 2.04
N ALA A 158 3.26 2.17 2.49
CA ALA A 158 3.18 0.94 1.70
C ALA A 158 1.76 0.37 1.75
N TYR A 159 0.89 0.81 0.85
CA TYR A 159 -0.48 0.33 0.71
C TYR A 159 -0.65 -0.53 -0.54
N ASN A 160 -0.16 -1.76 -0.48
CA ASN A 160 -0.18 -2.72 -1.59
C ASN A 160 -1.55 -3.35 -1.78
N THR A 161 -2.56 -2.51 -2.03
CA THR A 161 -3.95 -2.95 -2.18
C THR A 161 -4.55 -2.33 -3.44
N PRO A 162 -5.11 -3.16 -4.35
CA PRO A 162 -5.80 -2.65 -5.52
C PRO A 162 -7.01 -1.80 -5.11
N GLU A 163 -7.22 -0.68 -5.80
CA GLU A 163 -8.36 0.19 -5.52
C GLU A 163 -9.67 -0.53 -5.83
N HIS A 164 -9.75 -1.21 -6.96
CA HIS A 164 -10.94 -1.93 -7.39
C HIS A 164 -10.66 -3.41 -7.62
N LYS A 165 -11.54 -4.26 -7.14
CA LYS A 165 -11.56 -5.70 -7.46
C LYS A 165 -12.97 -6.24 -7.45
N TYR A 166 -13.26 -7.17 -8.34
CA TYR A 166 -14.52 -7.90 -8.33
C TYR A 166 -14.36 -9.35 -8.79
N ASN A 167 -15.30 -10.15 -8.37
CA ASN A 167 -15.48 -11.47 -8.93
C ASN A 167 -16.95 -11.76 -9.22
N LEU A 168 -17.18 -12.64 -10.19
CA LEU A 168 -18.49 -13.11 -10.61
C LEU A 168 -18.41 -14.62 -10.73
N GLY A 169 -19.43 -15.30 -10.24
CA GLY A 169 -19.51 -16.75 -10.29
C GLY A 169 -20.89 -17.25 -10.69
N LEU A 170 -20.88 -18.32 -11.44
CA LEU A 170 -22.07 -19.12 -11.78
C LEU A 170 -21.84 -20.54 -11.28
N SER A 171 -22.77 -21.06 -10.51
CA SER A 171 -22.72 -22.45 -10.09
C SER A 171 -24.03 -23.19 -10.34
N GLY A 172 -23.88 -24.45 -10.63
CA GLY A 172 -24.98 -25.40 -10.80
C GLY A 172 -24.72 -26.66 -10.00
N ARG A 173 -25.76 -27.22 -9.38
CA ARG A 173 -25.66 -28.45 -8.58
C ARG A 173 -26.78 -29.41 -8.90
N ASP A 174 -26.51 -30.72 -8.76
CA ASP A 174 -27.48 -31.80 -8.96
C ASP A 174 -28.23 -31.72 -10.30
N ILE A 175 -27.51 -31.42 -11.38
CA ILE A 175 -28.07 -31.32 -12.71
C ILE A 175 -28.21 -32.74 -13.28
N HIS A 176 -29.42 -33.11 -13.64
CA HIS A 176 -29.70 -34.41 -14.21
C HIS A 176 -29.95 -34.25 -15.71
N PHE A 177 -29.13 -34.88 -16.54
CA PHE A 177 -29.35 -34.96 -17.98
C PHE A 177 -30.21 -36.20 -18.29
N SER A 178 -31.46 -36.00 -18.67
CA SER A 178 -32.48 -37.03 -18.79
C SER A 178 -32.16 -38.14 -19.82
N ASN A 179 -31.28 -37.91 -20.80
CA ASN A 179 -30.93 -38.84 -21.87
C ASN A 179 -29.52 -39.42 -21.83
N SER A 180 -28.77 -39.12 -20.76
CA SER A 180 -27.39 -39.59 -20.70
C SER A 180 -27.33 -41.02 -20.12
N LYS A 181 -26.99 -41.98 -20.96
CA LYS A 181 -26.58 -43.32 -20.55
C LYS A 181 -25.24 -43.33 -19.82
N PHE A 182 -24.60 -42.20 -19.70
CA PHE A 182 -23.23 -42.01 -19.22
C PHE A 182 -23.18 -41.05 -18.05
N PHE A 183 -22.51 -41.39 -16.97
CA PHE A 183 -21.88 -40.69 -15.85
C PHE A 183 -22.40 -39.31 -15.34
N LEU A 184 -23.30 -38.63 -16.05
CA LEU A 184 -23.76 -37.27 -15.69
C LEU A 184 -25.06 -37.28 -14.86
N ARG A 185 -25.17 -38.23 -13.96
CA ARG A 185 -26.18 -38.15 -12.89
C ARG A 185 -25.53 -37.30 -11.78
N ASN A 186 -26.20 -36.22 -11.34
CA ASN A 186 -25.72 -35.31 -10.30
C ASN A 186 -24.49 -34.48 -10.72
N PHE A 187 -24.50 -33.97 -11.94
CA PHE A 187 -23.47 -33.07 -12.41
C PHE A 187 -23.54 -31.73 -11.65
N SER A 188 -22.38 -31.26 -11.18
CA SER A 188 -22.23 -29.96 -10.55
C SER A 188 -21.07 -29.20 -11.18
N PHE A 189 -21.21 -27.89 -11.33
CA PHE A 189 -20.16 -27.03 -11.85
C PHE A 189 -20.10 -25.71 -11.11
N SER A 190 -18.93 -25.07 -11.16
CA SER A 190 -18.72 -23.69 -10.74
C SER A 190 -17.75 -23.02 -11.70
N VAL A 191 -18.14 -21.88 -12.22
CA VAL A 191 -17.30 -21.03 -13.06
C VAL A 191 -17.17 -19.69 -12.36
N ASN A 192 -15.93 -19.23 -12.16
CA ASN A 192 -15.66 -17.98 -11.50
C ASN A 192 -14.74 -17.12 -12.37
N TYR A 193 -15.08 -15.84 -12.49
CA TYR A 193 -14.25 -14.82 -13.10
C TYR A 193 -13.82 -13.82 -12.04
N LYS A 194 -12.52 -13.52 -11.97
CA LYS A 194 -11.95 -12.56 -11.05
C LYS A 194 -11.21 -11.50 -11.84
N TRP A 195 -11.46 -10.24 -11.51
CA TRP A 195 -10.72 -9.11 -12.00
C TRP A 195 -10.15 -8.30 -10.82
N VAL A 196 -8.94 -7.84 -10.98
CA VAL A 196 -8.21 -7.02 -10.01
C VAL A 196 -7.55 -5.90 -10.79
N GLU A 197 -7.75 -4.67 -10.34
CA GLU A 197 -7.07 -3.51 -10.89
C GLU A 197 -5.57 -3.57 -10.65
N GLY A 198 -4.79 -3.14 -11.63
CA GLY A 198 -3.35 -2.99 -11.46
C GLY A 198 -3.04 -1.86 -10.48
N PHE A 199 -2.04 -2.07 -9.63
CA PHE A 199 -1.56 -1.07 -8.70
C PHE A 199 -0.02 -1.07 -8.68
N THR A 200 0.56 0.07 -8.28
CA THR A 200 2.00 0.16 -8.05
C THR A 200 2.35 -0.58 -6.76
N TYR A 201 3.23 -1.56 -6.88
CA TYR A 201 3.70 -2.32 -5.74
C TYR A 201 4.86 -1.60 -5.07
N GLU A 202 4.66 -1.17 -3.83
CA GLU A 202 5.71 -0.64 -2.98
C GLU A 202 6.48 -1.80 -2.34
N GLY A 203 7.64 -2.12 -2.92
CA GLY A 203 8.45 -3.25 -2.48
C GLY A 203 9.04 -3.07 -1.08
N SER A 204 9.09 -4.17 -0.33
CA SER A 204 9.87 -4.20 0.90
C SER A 204 11.37 -3.98 0.58
N PRO A 205 12.12 -3.27 1.44
CA PRO A 205 13.57 -3.08 1.24
C PRO A 205 14.36 -4.37 1.08
N GLN A 206 13.81 -5.49 1.52
CA GLN A 206 14.44 -6.81 1.46
C GLN A 206 14.42 -7.43 0.05
N PHE A 207 13.63 -6.89 -0.88
CA PHE A 207 13.45 -7.43 -2.23
C PHE A 207 13.95 -6.52 -3.34
N THR A 208 14.62 -5.43 -3.03
CA THR A 208 15.35 -4.64 -4.02
C THR A 208 16.72 -5.28 -4.23
N GLY A 209 16.74 -6.33 -5.05
CA GLY A 209 17.96 -6.93 -5.56
C GLY A 209 18.49 -6.17 -6.78
#